data_f59bbf024acc72bfc0413fc63b8b2fff
#
_entry.id   f59bbf024acc72bfc0413fc63b8b2fff
#
_cell.length_a   1.000
_cell.length_b   1.000
_cell.length_c   1.000
_cell.angle_alpha   90.00
_cell.angle_beta   90.00
_cell.angle_gamma   90.00
#
_symmetry.space_group_name_H-M   'P 1'
#
loop_
_entity.id
_entity.type
_entity.pdbx_description
1 polymer ?
#
loop_
_entity_poly.entity_id
_entity_poly.type
_entity_poly.pdbx_seq_one_letter_code
_entity_poly.pdbx_strand_id
1 'polypeptide(L)'
;MLQKVDSKIYIIGAGFAGQMIARDLMRKKVFGSVAAFLDDEKKLIGTSIEGIPVLGSIAEVASLVKCGPLDEAIIAIPSAPTEKIREIYEALKKGGFAHIRILPSVSQIIDGKAHFVQTREIDPLDILGRTPVIIPLHQSLKYLRGKRVFITGAGGSIGSELARQLLSGGAERLYLFGHGENSIVQIYRELHVLQQEGVGEKATVVPIIGDMKDREYVDYIIKNTRADVIFHCAAYKHVPMMEENPVASIENNVFGTKNLLDAALKNNVQRFVLISTDKAWDVFSEVF
;
A
#
# COMPACT_ATOMS: atom_id res chain seq x y z
N MET A 1 -17.55 -21.21 -26.36
CA MET A 1 -16.50 -22.16 -25.91
C MET A 1 -15.32 -21.34 -25.45
N LEU A 2 -15.19 -21.14 -24.12
CA LEU A 2 -13.99 -20.51 -23.54
C LEU A 2 -12.85 -21.51 -23.68
N GLN A 3 -11.79 -21.13 -24.39
CA GLN A 3 -10.57 -21.94 -24.49
C GLN A 3 -10.05 -22.17 -23.07
N LYS A 4 -9.89 -23.44 -22.71
CA LYS A 4 -9.17 -23.85 -21.51
C LYS A 4 -7.76 -23.29 -21.60
N VAL A 5 -7.46 -22.26 -20.80
CA VAL A 5 -6.11 -21.74 -20.69
C VAL A 5 -5.30 -22.78 -19.95
N ASP A 6 -4.32 -23.34 -20.64
CA ASP A 6 -3.46 -24.43 -20.13
C ASP A 6 -2.35 -23.85 -19.26
N SER A 7 -2.73 -23.14 -18.17
CA SER A 7 -1.79 -22.57 -17.19
C SER A 7 -1.40 -23.63 -16.17
N LYS A 8 -0.10 -23.72 -15.89
CA LYS A 8 0.46 -24.59 -14.86
C LYS A 8 0.65 -23.82 -13.56
N ILE A 9 0.29 -24.45 -12.46
CA ILE A 9 0.48 -23.89 -11.12
C ILE A 9 1.58 -24.67 -10.41
N TYR A 10 2.58 -23.96 -9.92
CA TYR A 10 3.67 -24.49 -9.12
C TYR A 10 3.52 -24.04 -7.68
N ILE A 11 3.52 -24.97 -6.73
CA ILE A 11 3.32 -24.67 -5.31
C ILE A 11 4.67 -24.72 -4.61
N ILE A 12 5.04 -23.63 -3.99
CA ILE A 12 6.30 -23.46 -3.25
C ILE A 12 6.03 -23.76 -1.78
N GLY A 13 6.57 -24.89 -1.32
CA GLY A 13 6.27 -25.50 -0.03
C GLY A 13 5.33 -26.68 -0.17
N ALA A 14 5.84 -27.90 0.09
CA ALA A 14 5.10 -29.17 0.02
C ALA A 14 4.56 -29.62 1.40
N GLY A 15 4.63 -28.74 2.41
CA GLY A 15 4.08 -28.97 3.75
C GLY A 15 2.56 -28.91 3.79
N PHE A 16 2.00 -28.90 5.01
CA PHE A 16 0.55 -28.94 5.22
C PHE A 16 -0.23 -27.88 4.43
N ALA A 17 0.25 -26.62 4.43
CA ALA A 17 -0.41 -25.51 3.74
C ALA A 17 -0.41 -25.69 2.22
N GLY A 18 0.73 -26.13 1.65
CA GLY A 18 0.84 -26.40 0.21
C GLY A 18 -0.07 -27.52 -0.24
N GLN A 19 -0.14 -28.61 0.53
CA GLN A 19 -1.03 -29.74 0.25
C GLN A 19 -2.51 -29.32 0.31
N MET A 20 -2.90 -28.49 1.27
CA MET A 20 -4.27 -27.96 1.33
C MET A 20 -4.63 -27.13 0.09
N ILE A 21 -3.74 -26.26 -0.35
CA ILE A 21 -3.94 -25.45 -1.58
C ILE A 21 -4.06 -26.38 -2.80
N ALA A 22 -3.18 -27.38 -2.93
CA ALA A 22 -3.22 -28.33 -4.01
C ALA A 22 -4.57 -29.05 -4.10
N ARG A 23 -5.08 -29.55 -2.95
CA ARG A 23 -6.39 -30.20 -2.87
C ARG A 23 -7.54 -29.28 -3.29
N ASP A 24 -7.51 -28.02 -2.80
CA ASP A 24 -8.56 -27.05 -3.12
C ASP A 24 -8.57 -26.69 -4.62
N LEU A 25 -7.39 -26.48 -5.22
CA LEU A 25 -7.25 -26.22 -6.65
C LEU A 25 -7.72 -27.39 -7.51
N MET A 26 -7.37 -28.62 -7.14
CA MET A 26 -7.82 -29.84 -7.84
C MET A 26 -9.35 -30.03 -7.77
N ARG A 27 -9.97 -29.65 -6.64
CA ARG A 27 -11.44 -29.75 -6.48
C ARG A 27 -12.17 -28.73 -7.31
N LYS A 28 -11.70 -27.48 -7.34
CA LYS A 28 -12.43 -26.37 -7.98
C LYS A 28 -12.34 -26.37 -9.51
N LYS A 29 -11.31 -26.97 -10.10
CA LYS A 29 -11.06 -27.06 -11.57
C LYS A 29 -11.21 -25.74 -12.35
N VAL A 30 -11.14 -24.61 -11.65
CA VAL A 30 -11.43 -23.27 -12.21
C VAL A 30 -10.14 -22.58 -12.67
N PHE A 31 -9.03 -22.92 -12.04
CA PHE A 31 -7.71 -22.36 -12.32
C PHE A 31 -6.81 -23.48 -12.82
N GLY A 32 -5.97 -23.32 -13.80
CA GLY A 32 -4.98 -24.23 -14.33
C GLY A 32 -4.75 -25.61 -13.66
N SER A 33 -3.78 -26.37 -14.08
CA SER A 33 -3.44 -27.65 -13.46
C SER A 33 -2.26 -27.47 -12.49
N VAL A 34 -2.34 -28.08 -11.29
CA VAL A 34 -1.19 -28.13 -10.37
C VAL A 34 -0.14 -29.05 -10.99
N ALA A 35 0.99 -28.45 -11.39
CA ALA A 35 2.04 -29.17 -12.12
C ALA A 35 3.04 -29.85 -11.18
N ALA A 36 3.46 -29.14 -10.11
CA ALA A 36 4.47 -29.66 -9.19
C ALA A 36 4.53 -28.86 -7.89
N PHE A 37 5.17 -29.47 -6.88
CA PHE A 37 5.71 -28.79 -5.71
C PHE A 37 7.21 -28.51 -5.87
N LEU A 38 7.70 -27.45 -5.20
CA LEU A 38 9.11 -27.22 -4.90
C LEU A 38 9.27 -27.06 -3.40
N ASP A 39 10.27 -27.73 -2.82
CA ASP A 39 10.52 -27.72 -1.38
C ASP A 39 12.00 -27.91 -1.11
N ASP A 40 12.53 -27.26 -0.05
CA ASP A 40 13.93 -27.39 0.36
C ASP A 40 14.15 -28.62 1.26
N GLU A 41 13.09 -29.32 1.70
CA GLU A 41 13.22 -30.53 2.50
C GLU A 41 13.67 -31.72 1.65
N LYS A 42 14.93 -32.15 1.84
CA LYS A 42 15.58 -33.21 1.04
C LYS A 42 14.78 -34.54 1.00
N LYS A 43 14.02 -34.84 2.06
CA LYS A 43 13.19 -36.06 2.13
C LYS A 43 12.00 -36.04 1.20
N LEU A 44 11.53 -34.86 0.83
CA LEU A 44 10.38 -34.68 -0.06
C LEU A 44 10.79 -34.63 -1.53
N ILE A 45 12.01 -34.19 -1.82
CA ILE A 45 12.50 -34.06 -3.20
C ILE A 45 12.48 -35.41 -3.92
N GLY A 46 11.91 -35.42 -5.14
CA GLY A 46 11.77 -36.64 -5.95
C GLY A 46 10.61 -37.55 -5.54
N THR A 47 9.84 -37.18 -4.48
CA THR A 47 8.63 -37.91 -4.12
C THR A 47 7.40 -37.34 -4.84
N SER A 48 6.26 -38.00 -4.63
CA SER A 48 4.97 -37.52 -5.12
C SER A 48 3.99 -37.41 -3.96
N ILE A 49 3.31 -36.27 -3.84
CA ILE A 49 2.30 -36.00 -2.84
C ILE A 49 0.95 -35.85 -3.56
N GLU A 50 0.03 -36.74 -3.27
CA GLU A 50 -1.30 -36.79 -3.93
C GLU A 50 -1.25 -36.83 -5.47
N GLY A 51 -0.25 -37.51 -5.99
CA GLY A 51 -0.03 -37.61 -7.43
C GLY A 51 0.70 -36.42 -8.07
N ILE A 52 1.07 -35.39 -7.28
CA ILE A 52 1.80 -34.22 -7.74
C ILE A 52 3.28 -34.39 -7.37
N PRO A 53 4.22 -34.30 -8.33
CA PRO A 53 5.65 -34.48 -8.05
C PRO A 53 6.24 -33.32 -7.26
N VAL A 54 7.22 -33.61 -6.38
CA VAL A 54 8.12 -32.61 -5.76
C VAL A 54 9.40 -32.58 -6.57
N LEU A 55 9.58 -31.56 -7.41
CA LEU A 55 10.64 -31.52 -8.43
C LEU A 55 12.04 -31.30 -7.85
N GLY A 56 12.16 -30.48 -6.81
CA GLY A 56 13.46 -30.15 -6.23
C GLY A 56 13.44 -28.96 -5.30
N SER A 57 14.64 -28.44 -5.01
CA SER A 57 14.82 -27.27 -4.15
C SER A 57 14.27 -26.01 -4.79
N ILE A 58 13.79 -25.10 -3.94
CA ILE A 58 13.25 -23.78 -4.35
C ILE A 58 14.33 -22.95 -5.06
N ALA A 59 15.59 -23.05 -4.61
CA ALA A 59 16.70 -22.31 -5.22
C ALA A 59 16.99 -22.75 -6.67
N GLU A 60 16.62 -23.97 -7.03
CA GLU A 60 16.87 -24.57 -8.36
C GLU A 60 15.70 -24.37 -9.33
N VAL A 61 14.67 -23.62 -8.96
CA VAL A 61 13.45 -23.44 -9.75
C VAL A 61 13.72 -23.04 -11.20
N ALA A 62 14.69 -22.15 -11.44
CA ALA A 62 15.03 -21.68 -12.79
C ALA A 62 15.58 -22.78 -13.71
N SER A 63 16.20 -23.83 -13.15
CA SER A 63 16.70 -24.99 -13.90
C SER A 63 15.67 -26.12 -14.00
N LEU A 64 14.80 -26.26 -13.02
CA LEU A 64 13.82 -27.33 -12.93
C LEU A 64 12.54 -27.04 -13.71
N VAL A 65 12.18 -25.78 -13.85
CA VAL A 65 10.90 -25.36 -14.44
C VAL A 65 11.16 -24.49 -15.67
N LYS A 66 10.60 -24.92 -16.81
CA LYS A 66 10.47 -24.04 -17.99
C LYS A 66 9.10 -23.33 -17.89
N CYS A 67 9.11 -22.14 -17.32
CA CYS A 67 7.91 -21.36 -17.08
C CYS A 67 7.34 -20.80 -18.38
N GLY A 68 6.05 -21.01 -18.61
CA GLY A 68 5.28 -20.38 -19.67
C GLY A 68 4.73 -19.01 -19.23
N PRO A 69 4.28 -18.16 -20.18
CA PRO A 69 3.82 -16.80 -19.87
C PRO A 69 2.56 -16.75 -19.00
N LEU A 70 1.82 -17.85 -18.91
CA LEU A 70 0.58 -17.96 -18.13
C LEU A 70 0.75 -18.83 -16.86
N ASP A 71 1.96 -19.33 -16.61
CA ASP A 71 2.22 -20.17 -15.46
C ASP A 71 2.28 -19.33 -14.18
N GLU A 72 1.78 -19.91 -13.10
CA GLU A 72 1.65 -19.25 -11.80
C GLU A 72 2.45 -19.97 -10.71
N ALA A 73 3.09 -19.22 -9.82
CA ALA A 73 3.69 -19.75 -8.61
C ALA A 73 2.90 -19.31 -7.38
N ILE A 74 2.64 -20.26 -6.46
CA ILE A 74 1.96 -19.95 -5.18
C ILE A 74 2.91 -20.27 -4.02
N ILE A 75 3.33 -19.26 -3.27
CA ILE A 75 4.14 -19.42 -2.07
C ILE A 75 3.23 -19.86 -0.93
N ALA A 76 3.38 -21.10 -0.49
CA ALA A 76 2.53 -21.77 0.49
C ALA A 76 3.31 -22.11 1.78
N ILE A 77 4.10 -21.16 2.29
CA ILE A 77 4.92 -21.30 3.51
C ILE A 77 4.54 -20.16 4.49
N PRO A 78 3.36 -20.22 5.14
CA PRO A 78 2.85 -19.11 5.96
C PRO A 78 3.67 -18.82 7.22
N SER A 79 4.57 -19.73 7.62
CA SER A 79 5.50 -19.58 8.73
C SER A 79 6.88 -19.06 8.34
N ALA A 80 7.14 -18.85 7.04
CA ALA A 80 8.44 -18.38 6.59
C ALA A 80 8.68 -16.92 7.01
N PRO A 81 9.90 -16.58 7.49
CA PRO A 81 10.27 -15.20 7.74
C PRO A 81 10.36 -14.41 6.42
N THR A 82 10.24 -13.10 6.51
CA THR A 82 10.18 -12.22 5.33
C THR A 82 11.43 -12.32 4.45
N GLU A 83 12.60 -12.50 5.05
CA GLU A 83 13.86 -12.69 4.32
C GLU A 83 13.78 -13.92 3.41
N LYS A 84 13.21 -15.02 3.92
CA LYS A 84 13.01 -16.24 3.13
C LYS A 84 11.98 -16.04 2.03
N ILE A 85 10.89 -15.32 2.28
CA ILE A 85 9.90 -14.98 1.26
C ILE A 85 10.54 -14.16 0.13
N ARG A 86 11.41 -13.21 0.46
CA ARG A 86 12.16 -12.42 -0.54
C ARG A 86 13.08 -13.28 -1.38
N GLU A 87 13.87 -14.18 -0.76
CA GLU A 87 14.74 -15.11 -1.48
C GLU A 87 13.94 -15.98 -2.47
N ILE A 88 12.81 -16.52 -2.01
CA ILE A 88 11.90 -17.32 -2.83
C ILE A 88 11.36 -16.50 -3.99
N TYR A 89 10.90 -15.28 -3.74
CA TYR A 89 10.37 -14.38 -4.77
C TYR A 89 11.41 -14.07 -5.84
N GLU A 90 12.65 -13.75 -5.43
CA GLU A 90 13.75 -13.49 -6.37
C GLU A 90 14.09 -14.74 -7.22
N ALA A 91 14.11 -15.92 -6.60
CA ALA A 91 14.33 -17.18 -7.32
C ALA A 91 13.23 -17.43 -8.37
N LEU A 92 11.96 -17.20 -8.01
CA LEU A 92 10.83 -17.34 -8.93
C LEU A 92 10.88 -16.33 -10.07
N LYS A 93 11.23 -15.08 -9.80
CA LYS A 93 11.42 -14.06 -10.85
C LYS A 93 12.54 -14.43 -11.81
N LYS A 94 13.68 -14.93 -11.32
CA LYS A 94 14.76 -15.47 -12.15
C LYS A 94 14.32 -16.69 -12.96
N GLY A 95 13.41 -17.50 -12.41
CA GLY A 95 12.79 -18.65 -13.09
C GLY A 95 11.75 -18.26 -14.14
N GLY A 96 11.46 -16.96 -14.34
CA GLY A 96 10.56 -16.46 -15.39
C GLY A 96 9.09 -16.35 -15.01
N PHE A 97 8.73 -16.56 -13.74
CA PHE A 97 7.34 -16.43 -13.30
C PHE A 97 6.87 -14.97 -13.33
N ALA A 98 5.85 -14.69 -14.15
CA ALA A 98 5.18 -13.40 -14.20
C ALA A 98 4.15 -13.25 -13.05
N HIS A 99 3.44 -14.35 -12.76
CA HIS A 99 2.36 -14.40 -11.76
C HIS A 99 2.83 -15.15 -10.52
N ILE A 100 2.99 -14.43 -9.41
CA ILE A 100 3.42 -14.99 -8.12
C ILE A 100 2.42 -14.57 -7.07
N ARG A 101 1.83 -15.56 -6.37
CA ARG A 101 0.88 -15.35 -5.27
C ARG A 101 1.44 -15.90 -3.97
N ILE A 102 0.92 -15.43 -2.86
CA ILE A 102 1.32 -15.88 -1.53
C ILE A 102 0.10 -16.26 -0.70
N LEU A 103 0.24 -17.28 0.12
CA LEU A 103 -0.68 -17.58 1.20
C LEU A 103 -0.39 -16.61 2.37
N PRO A 104 -1.40 -15.92 2.92
CA PRO A 104 -1.22 -15.03 4.06
C PRO A 104 -0.53 -15.71 5.24
N SER A 105 0.25 -14.94 6.01
CA SER A 105 0.88 -15.46 7.24
C SER A 105 -0.16 -15.82 8.28
N VAL A 106 0.22 -16.69 9.23
CA VAL A 106 -0.66 -17.12 10.33
C VAL A 106 -1.18 -15.92 11.14
N SER A 107 -0.35 -14.90 11.35
CA SER A 107 -0.76 -13.67 12.04
C SER A 107 -1.86 -12.90 11.29
N GLN A 108 -1.77 -12.80 9.96
CA GLN A 108 -2.80 -12.15 9.15
C GLN A 108 -4.14 -12.91 9.16
N ILE A 109 -4.09 -14.23 9.32
CA ILE A 109 -5.27 -15.08 9.43
C ILE A 109 -5.94 -14.90 10.80
N ILE A 110 -5.15 -14.86 11.89
CA ILE A 110 -5.65 -14.67 13.26
C ILE A 110 -6.28 -13.28 13.42
N ASP A 111 -5.72 -12.25 12.80
CA ASP A 111 -6.26 -10.89 12.84
C ASP A 111 -7.57 -10.72 12.03
N GLY A 112 -8.09 -11.78 11.43
CA GLY A 112 -9.32 -11.76 10.64
C GLY A 112 -9.20 -11.05 9.29
N LYS A 113 -7.98 -10.70 8.87
CA LYS A 113 -7.72 -9.99 7.61
C LYS A 113 -7.69 -10.89 6.38
N ALA A 114 -7.59 -12.20 6.57
CA ALA A 114 -7.57 -13.17 5.48
C ALA A 114 -8.16 -14.52 5.91
N HIS A 115 -8.77 -15.23 4.95
CA HIS A 115 -9.17 -16.61 5.13
C HIS A 115 -8.04 -17.55 4.74
N PHE A 116 -7.88 -18.68 5.45
CA PHE A 116 -6.78 -19.64 5.31
C PHE A 116 -6.55 -20.17 3.88
N VAL A 117 -7.53 -20.09 2.99
CA VAL A 117 -7.47 -20.66 1.63
C VAL A 117 -7.40 -19.57 0.54
N GLN A 118 -7.35 -18.29 0.89
CA GLN A 118 -7.27 -17.22 -0.09
C GLN A 118 -5.81 -16.82 -0.32
N THR A 119 -5.28 -17.22 -1.46
CA THR A 119 -4.00 -16.68 -1.96
C THR A 119 -4.22 -15.29 -2.54
N ARG A 120 -3.28 -14.38 -2.33
CA ARG A 120 -3.27 -13.02 -2.91
C ARG A 120 -1.97 -12.76 -3.66
N GLU A 121 -1.96 -11.75 -4.49
CA GLU A 121 -0.71 -11.25 -5.08
C GLU A 121 0.25 -10.79 -3.98
N ILE A 122 1.55 -10.90 -4.26
CA ILE A 122 2.57 -10.45 -3.32
C ILE A 122 2.54 -8.93 -3.22
N ASP A 123 2.35 -8.44 -2.00
CA ASP A 123 2.50 -7.02 -1.68
C ASP A 123 3.99 -6.69 -1.50
N PRO A 124 4.47 -5.52 -1.94
CA PRO A 124 5.82 -5.05 -1.60
C PRO A 124 6.16 -5.15 -0.10
N LEU A 125 5.19 -5.04 0.78
CA LEU A 125 5.37 -5.21 2.23
C LEU A 125 5.81 -6.63 2.63
N ASP A 126 5.41 -7.66 1.89
CA ASP A 126 5.82 -9.05 2.14
C ASP A 126 7.33 -9.24 1.92
N ILE A 127 7.94 -8.39 1.09
CA ILE A 127 9.33 -8.46 0.66
C ILE A 127 10.23 -7.53 1.48
N LEU A 128 9.69 -6.40 1.97
CA LEU A 128 10.46 -5.36 2.64
C LEU A 128 10.91 -5.70 4.06
N GLY A 129 10.37 -6.76 4.68
CA GLY A 129 10.73 -7.18 6.03
C GLY A 129 10.36 -6.19 7.14
N ARG A 130 9.58 -5.17 6.83
CA ARG A 130 9.09 -4.22 7.82
C ARG A 130 7.77 -4.73 8.38
N THR A 131 7.74 -5.01 9.68
CA THR A 131 6.48 -5.24 10.38
C THR A 131 5.67 -3.94 10.30
N PRO A 132 4.49 -3.92 9.66
CA PRO A 132 3.66 -2.72 9.67
C PRO A 132 3.37 -2.32 11.11
N VAL A 133 3.67 -1.08 11.46
CA VAL A 133 3.23 -0.53 12.75
C VAL A 133 1.72 -0.33 12.65
N ILE A 134 0.96 -1.25 13.23
CA ILE A 134 -0.50 -1.13 13.31
C ILE A 134 -0.81 -0.15 14.44
N ILE A 135 -1.04 1.10 14.06
CA ILE A 135 -1.54 2.11 14.99
C ILE A 135 -3.06 1.87 15.12
N PRO A 136 -3.60 1.68 16.33
CA PRO A 136 -5.05 1.59 16.52
C PRO A 136 -5.68 2.95 16.21
N LEU A 137 -6.03 3.17 14.94
CA LEU A 137 -6.51 4.45 14.40
C LEU A 137 -7.70 5.01 15.18
N HIS A 138 -8.64 4.17 15.60
CA HIS A 138 -9.78 4.60 16.40
C HIS A 138 -9.38 5.26 17.73
N GLN A 139 -8.25 4.88 18.31
CA GLN A 139 -7.74 5.51 19.54
C GLN A 139 -6.93 6.76 19.22
N SER A 140 -6.08 6.69 18.20
CA SER A 140 -5.20 7.78 17.80
C SER A 140 -5.94 8.95 17.16
N LEU A 141 -7.09 8.69 16.51
CA LEU A 141 -7.90 9.73 15.85
C LEU A 141 -9.07 10.24 16.73
N LYS A 142 -9.23 9.76 17.97
CA LYS A 142 -10.31 10.23 18.86
C LYS A 142 -10.37 11.76 18.99
N TYR A 143 -9.23 12.43 19.00
CA TYR A 143 -9.16 13.88 19.12
C TYR A 143 -9.63 14.62 17.85
N LEU A 144 -9.77 13.93 16.73
CA LEU A 144 -10.23 14.49 15.45
C LEU A 144 -11.75 14.34 15.25
N ARG A 145 -12.44 13.60 16.13
CA ARG A 145 -13.90 13.53 16.09
C ARG A 145 -14.53 14.88 16.21
N GLY A 146 -15.47 15.19 15.31
CA GLY A 146 -16.16 16.47 15.28
C GLY A 146 -15.27 17.66 14.95
N LYS A 147 -14.05 17.43 14.43
CA LYS A 147 -13.11 18.47 14.03
C LYS A 147 -13.19 18.75 12.53
N ARG A 148 -12.87 19.98 12.19
CA ARG A 148 -12.68 20.45 10.81
C ARG A 148 -11.20 20.28 10.47
N VAL A 149 -10.92 19.41 9.53
CA VAL A 149 -9.55 19.01 9.16
C VAL A 149 -9.23 19.48 7.75
N PHE A 150 -8.13 20.20 7.61
CA PHE A 150 -7.61 20.68 6.34
C PHE A 150 -6.40 19.84 5.93
N ILE A 151 -6.44 19.26 4.72
CA ILE A 151 -5.40 18.36 4.23
C ILE A 151 -4.79 18.98 2.97
N THR A 152 -3.52 19.35 3.01
CA THR A 152 -2.80 19.78 1.80
C THR A 152 -2.23 18.57 1.07
N GLY A 153 -2.14 18.65 -0.25
CA GLY A 153 -1.72 17.50 -1.04
C GLY A 153 -2.70 16.32 -0.93
N ALA A 154 -3.98 16.62 -0.69
CA ALA A 154 -5.03 15.62 -0.47
C ALA A 154 -5.21 14.65 -1.63
N GLY A 155 -4.87 15.04 -2.86
CA GLY A 155 -4.88 14.15 -4.04
C GLY A 155 -3.63 13.28 -4.19
N GLY A 156 -2.60 13.44 -3.34
CA GLY A 156 -1.40 12.62 -3.33
C GLY A 156 -1.60 11.30 -2.58
N SER A 157 -0.63 10.38 -2.68
CA SER A 157 -0.73 9.03 -2.06
C SER A 157 -0.95 9.08 -0.55
N ILE A 158 -0.24 9.95 0.18
CA ILE A 158 -0.38 10.07 1.63
C ILE A 158 -1.65 10.84 1.99
N GLY A 159 -1.88 11.98 1.32
CA GLY A 159 -3.03 12.84 1.63
C GLY A 159 -4.38 12.16 1.35
N SER A 160 -4.48 11.38 0.29
CA SER A 160 -5.70 10.63 -0.04
C SER A 160 -5.98 9.51 0.97
N GLU A 161 -4.95 8.76 1.38
CA GLU A 161 -5.12 7.73 2.40
C GLU A 161 -5.50 8.32 3.75
N LEU A 162 -4.86 9.43 4.14
CA LEU A 162 -5.23 10.15 5.35
C LEU A 162 -6.68 10.64 5.31
N ALA A 163 -7.15 11.15 4.16
CA ALA A 163 -8.53 11.59 3.99
C ALA A 163 -9.54 10.45 4.19
N ARG A 164 -9.27 9.23 3.67
CA ARG A 164 -10.09 8.03 3.91
C ARG A 164 -10.17 7.68 5.39
N GLN A 165 -9.03 7.66 6.05
CA GLN A 165 -8.94 7.32 7.46
C GLN A 165 -9.63 8.35 8.36
N LEU A 166 -9.52 9.64 8.05
CA LEU A 166 -10.18 10.70 8.78
C LEU A 166 -11.70 10.70 8.58
N LEU A 167 -12.16 10.34 7.38
CA LEU A 167 -13.58 10.14 7.10
C LEU A 167 -14.16 9.05 8.02
N SER A 168 -13.51 7.88 8.07
CA SER A 168 -13.91 6.77 8.95
C SER A 168 -13.74 7.09 10.43
N GLY A 169 -12.76 7.94 10.79
CA GLY A 169 -12.46 8.37 12.15
C GLY A 169 -13.46 9.36 12.77
N GLY A 170 -14.43 9.86 11.97
CA GLY A 170 -15.50 10.72 12.43
C GLY A 170 -15.15 12.22 12.46
N ALA A 171 -14.27 12.68 11.58
CA ALA A 171 -14.09 14.11 11.31
C ALA A 171 -15.45 14.74 10.90
N GLU A 172 -15.73 15.95 11.37
CA GLU A 172 -16.94 16.69 10.99
C GLU A 172 -16.86 17.19 9.55
N ARG A 173 -15.68 17.73 9.20
CA ARG A 173 -15.45 18.30 7.88
C ARG A 173 -14.03 18.06 7.40
N LEU A 174 -13.91 17.63 6.15
CA LEU A 174 -12.63 17.43 5.48
C LEU A 174 -12.49 18.42 4.32
N TYR A 175 -11.46 19.24 4.36
CA TYR A 175 -11.08 20.14 3.28
C TYR A 175 -9.92 19.50 2.51
N LEU A 176 -10.14 19.17 1.24
CA LEU A 176 -9.18 18.51 0.37
C LEU A 176 -8.48 19.56 -0.50
N PHE A 177 -7.33 20.06 -0.05
CA PHE A 177 -6.61 21.11 -0.75
C PHE A 177 -5.47 20.58 -1.60
N GLY A 178 -5.34 21.07 -2.84
CA GLY A 178 -4.24 20.79 -3.74
C GLY A 178 -4.33 21.54 -5.05
N HIS A 179 -3.21 21.63 -5.77
CA HIS A 179 -3.16 22.35 -7.06
C HIS A 179 -3.61 21.49 -8.25
N GLY A 180 -3.56 20.17 -8.12
CA GLY A 180 -3.93 19.24 -9.19
C GLY A 180 -5.43 18.95 -9.19
N GLU A 181 -6.20 19.58 -10.09
CA GLU A 181 -7.66 19.39 -10.21
C GLU A 181 -8.04 17.92 -10.29
N ASN A 182 -7.43 17.17 -11.23
CA ASN A 182 -7.77 15.76 -11.44
C ASN A 182 -7.59 14.90 -10.20
N SER A 183 -6.51 15.09 -9.47
CA SER A 183 -6.22 14.31 -8.26
C SER A 183 -7.17 14.65 -7.11
N ILE A 184 -7.58 15.92 -6.99
CA ILE A 184 -8.57 16.35 -6.00
C ILE A 184 -9.96 15.80 -6.35
N VAL A 185 -10.36 15.86 -7.63
CA VAL A 185 -11.64 15.29 -8.09
C VAL A 185 -11.68 13.78 -7.86
N GLN A 186 -10.57 13.07 -8.08
CA GLN A 186 -10.51 11.63 -7.86
C GLN A 186 -10.78 11.28 -6.40
N ILE A 187 -10.03 11.84 -5.47
CA ILE A 187 -10.23 11.54 -4.03
C ILE A 187 -11.60 12.02 -3.55
N TYR A 188 -12.08 13.17 -4.01
CA TYR A 188 -13.41 13.66 -3.67
C TYR A 188 -14.50 12.67 -4.04
N ARG A 189 -14.48 12.13 -5.27
CA ARG A 189 -15.44 11.11 -5.74
C ARG A 189 -15.33 9.83 -4.91
N GLU A 190 -14.13 9.39 -4.63
CA GLU A 190 -13.89 8.18 -3.83
C GLU A 190 -14.48 8.30 -2.42
N LEU A 191 -14.25 9.43 -1.73
CA LEU A 191 -14.84 9.67 -0.41
C LEU A 191 -16.36 9.70 -0.46
N HIS A 192 -16.96 10.23 -1.52
CA HIS A 192 -18.41 10.19 -1.69
C HIS A 192 -18.94 8.76 -1.89
N VAL A 193 -18.24 7.91 -2.61
CA VAL A 193 -18.61 6.49 -2.72
C VAL A 193 -18.58 5.82 -1.34
N LEU A 194 -17.52 6.04 -0.55
CA LEU A 194 -17.45 5.53 0.81
C LEU A 194 -18.58 6.04 1.71
N GLN A 195 -18.99 7.30 1.54
CA GLN A 195 -20.14 7.85 2.27
C GLN A 195 -21.47 7.18 1.88
N GLN A 196 -21.66 6.85 0.61
CA GLN A 196 -22.82 6.11 0.14
C GLN A 196 -22.85 4.67 0.69
N GLU A 197 -21.70 4.10 1.01
CA GLU A 197 -21.52 2.80 1.67
C GLU A 197 -21.61 2.87 3.20
N GLY A 198 -21.94 4.03 3.76
CA GLY A 198 -22.15 4.21 5.21
C GLY A 198 -20.91 4.68 5.99
N VAL A 199 -19.79 4.96 5.31
CA VAL A 199 -18.56 5.43 5.99
C VAL A 199 -18.59 6.95 6.11
N GLY A 200 -18.64 7.47 7.35
CA GLY A 200 -18.56 8.90 7.59
C GLY A 200 -19.72 9.71 6.98
N GLU A 201 -20.93 9.15 6.93
CA GLU A 201 -22.13 9.74 6.29
C GLU A 201 -22.40 11.19 6.70
N LYS A 202 -22.09 11.55 7.94
CA LYS A 202 -22.34 12.89 8.49
C LYS A 202 -21.23 13.89 8.19
N ALA A 203 -20.10 13.43 7.67
CA ALA A 203 -18.97 14.31 7.38
C ALA A 203 -19.24 15.15 6.12
N THR A 204 -18.86 16.42 6.15
CA THR A 204 -18.86 17.26 4.95
C THR A 204 -17.48 17.19 4.29
N VAL A 205 -17.41 16.77 3.04
CA VAL A 205 -16.18 16.77 2.24
C VAL A 205 -16.19 17.95 1.28
N VAL A 206 -15.15 18.78 1.32
CA VAL A 206 -15.05 20.02 0.52
C VAL A 206 -13.76 19.99 -0.30
N PRO A 207 -13.83 19.87 -1.64
CA PRO A 207 -12.66 19.98 -2.51
C PRO A 207 -12.26 21.45 -2.66
N ILE A 208 -10.95 21.72 -2.62
CA ILE A 208 -10.40 23.07 -2.77
C ILE A 208 -9.19 23.00 -3.72
N ILE A 209 -9.29 23.70 -4.84
CA ILE A 209 -8.18 23.83 -5.77
C ILE A 209 -7.41 25.11 -5.45
N GLY A 210 -6.11 24.98 -5.23
CA GLY A 210 -5.25 26.10 -4.94
C GLY A 210 -3.78 25.71 -4.81
N ASP A 211 -2.92 26.70 -4.91
CA ASP A 211 -1.48 26.56 -4.74
C ASP A 211 -1.04 27.15 -3.39
N MET A 212 -0.28 26.41 -2.60
CA MET A 212 0.21 26.88 -1.32
C MET A 212 1.28 27.99 -1.43
N LYS A 213 1.82 28.22 -2.64
CA LYS A 213 2.71 29.35 -2.93
C LYS A 213 1.95 30.69 -2.95
N ASP A 214 0.65 30.67 -3.23
CA ASP A 214 -0.20 31.85 -3.17
C ASP A 214 -0.56 32.19 -1.72
N ARG A 215 0.22 33.08 -1.14
CA ARG A 215 0.10 33.49 0.27
C ARG A 215 -1.27 34.09 0.60
N GLU A 216 -1.79 34.93 -0.29
CA GLU A 216 -3.05 35.63 -0.04
C GLU A 216 -4.22 34.65 -0.09
N TYR A 217 -4.22 33.74 -1.06
CA TYR A 217 -5.22 32.71 -1.17
C TYR A 217 -5.16 31.72 0.00
N VAL A 218 -3.97 31.31 0.44
CA VAL A 218 -3.79 30.45 1.60
C VAL A 218 -4.34 31.09 2.86
N ASP A 219 -4.03 32.37 3.13
CA ASP A 219 -4.58 33.08 4.28
C ASP A 219 -6.11 33.18 4.22
N TYR A 220 -6.65 33.53 3.06
CA TYR A 220 -8.08 33.59 2.81
C TYR A 220 -8.78 32.25 3.09
N ILE A 221 -8.25 31.15 2.53
CA ILE A 221 -8.91 29.87 2.65
C ILE A 221 -8.83 29.29 4.07
N ILE A 222 -7.69 29.41 4.75
CA ILE A 222 -7.56 28.96 6.14
C ILE A 222 -8.49 29.74 7.07
N LYS A 223 -8.62 31.05 6.87
CA LYS A 223 -9.57 31.89 7.61
C LYS A 223 -11.02 31.44 7.41
N ASN A 224 -11.41 31.14 6.16
CA ASN A 224 -12.81 30.80 5.84
C ASN A 224 -13.16 29.35 6.24
N THR A 225 -12.23 28.42 6.14
CA THR A 225 -12.45 27.03 6.54
C THR A 225 -12.56 26.86 8.04
N ARG A 226 -11.96 27.78 8.83
CA ARG A 226 -11.87 27.70 10.30
C ARG A 226 -11.39 26.30 10.73
N ALA A 227 -10.39 25.78 10.03
CA ALA A 227 -9.86 24.45 10.30
C ALA A 227 -9.34 24.36 11.74
N ASP A 228 -9.69 23.29 12.44
CA ASP A 228 -9.16 23.00 13.78
C ASP A 228 -7.77 22.35 13.68
N VAL A 229 -7.56 21.56 12.64
CA VAL A 229 -6.31 20.81 12.42
C VAL A 229 -5.91 20.90 10.95
N ILE A 230 -4.63 21.10 10.69
CA ILE A 230 -4.03 21.02 9.35
C ILE A 230 -3.09 19.83 9.29
N PHE A 231 -3.27 18.96 8.29
CA PHE A 231 -2.29 17.96 7.88
C PHE A 231 -1.62 18.44 6.60
N HIS A 232 -0.34 18.69 6.67
CA HIS A 232 0.44 19.14 5.52
C HIS A 232 1.18 17.97 4.89
N CYS A 233 0.62 17.46 3.77
CA CYS A 233 1.15 16.34 2.99
C CYS A 233 1.67 16.77 1.62
N ALA A 234 1.55 18.05 1.26
CA ALA A 234 1.99 18.55 -0.03
C ALA A 234 3.50 18.78 -0.04
N ALA A 235 4.21 18.15 -0.96
CA ALA A 235 5.62 18.40 -1.21
C ALA A 235 6.02 17.91 -2.61
N TYR A 236 6.98 18.57 -3.23
CA TYR A 236 7.73 18.02 -4.35
C TYR A 236 8.80 17.06 -3.80
N LYS A 237 8.82 15.82 -4.28
CA LYS A 237 9.60 14.72 -3.67
C LYS A 237 10.49 13.95 -4.64
N HIS A 238 10.36 14.15 -5.94
CA HIS A 238 11.14 13.45 -6.95
C HIS A 238 12.52 14.10 -7.10
N VAL A 239 13.52 13.53 -6.41
CA VAL A 239 14.87 14.11 -6.26
C VAL A 239 15.49 14.51 -7.61
N PRO A 240 15.60 13.64 -8.65
CA PRO A 240 16.23 14.04 -9.91
C PRO A 240 15.54 15.24 -10.58
N MET A 241 14.20 15.28 -10.53
CA MET A 241 13.44 16.40 -11.10
C MET A 241 13.63 17.70 -10.31
N MET A 242 13.79 17.60 -8.99
CA MET A 242 13.98 18.78 -8.13
C MET A 242 15.41 19.30 -8.20
N GLU A 243 16.38 18.46 -8.49
CA GLU A 243 17.76 18.88 -8.78
C GLU A 243 17.83 19.72 -10.07
N GLU A 244 17.02 19.38 -11.06
CA GLU A 244 16.89 20.19 -12.30
C GLU A 244 16.01 21.44 -12.09
N ASN A 245 15.16 21.47 -11.05
CA ASN A 245 14.21 22.54 -10.76
C ASN A 245 14.27 23.03 -9.31
N PRO A 246 15.44 23.44 -8.80
CA PRO A 246 15.63 23.73 -7.37
C PRO A 246 14.77 24.90 -6.88
N VAL A 247 14.57 25.92 -7.69
CA VAL A 247 13.72 27.09 -7.35
C VAL A 247 12.29 26.64 -7.08
N ALA A 248 11.71 25.81 -7.95
CA ALA A 248 10.36 25.30 -7.76
C ALA A 248 10.22 24.48 -6.47
N SER A 249 11.27 23.71 -6.12
CA SER A 249 11.32 22.94 -4.87
C SER A 249 11.32 23.87 -3.65
N ILE A 250 12.15 24.89 -3.65
CA ILE A 250 12.24 25.88 -2.55
C ILE A 250 10.92 26.64 -2.42
N GLU A 251 10.37 27.15 -3.53
CA GLU A 251 9.09 27.88 -3.50
C GLU A 251 7.96 27.03 -2.93
N ASN A 252 7.88 25.77 -3.35
CA ASN A 252 6.81 24.89 -2.89
C ASN A 252 7.07 24.37 -1.48
N ASN A 253 8.22 23.73 -1.24
CA ASN A 253 8.45 22.99 0.01
C ASN A 253 8.84 23.89 1.18
N VAL A 254 9.47 25.06 0.92
CA VAL A 254 9.87 25.99 1.98
C VAL A 254 8.86 27.14 2.09
N PHE A 255 8.71 27.94 1.04
CA PHE A 255 7.84 29.12 1.14
C PHE A 255 6.35 28.76 1.19
N GLY A 256 5.91 27.74 0.44
CA GLY A 256 4.53 27.24 0.53
C GLY A 256 4.21 26.70 1.92
N THR A 257 5.11 25.92 2.54
CA THR A 257 4.97 25.45 3.93
C THR A 257 4.93 26.63 4.91
N LYS A 258 5.79 27.63 4.71
CA LYS A 258 5.80 28.84 5.52
C LYS A 258 4.49 29.61 5.43
N ASN A 259 3.92 29.77 4.23
CA ASN A 259 2.63 30.45 4.04
C ASN A 259 1.51 29.75 4.82
N LEU A 260 1.48 28.42 4.78
CA LEU A 260 0.52 27.61 5.55
C LEU A 260 0.70 27.76 7.05
N LEU A 261 1.95 27.78 7.55
CA LEU A 261 2.25 27.97 8.97
C LEU A 261 1.84 29.37 9.44
N ASP A 262 2.19 30.42 8.67
CA ASP A 262 1.82 31.80 8.97
C ASP A 262 0.29 31.94 9.03
N ALA A 263 -0.43 31.37 8.06
CA ALA A 263 -1.89 31.38 8.02
C ALA A 263 -2.52 30.60 9.20
N ALA A 264 -1.94 29.45 9.54
CA ALA A 264 -2.39 28.63 10.66
C ALA A 264 -2.26 29.37 12.00
N LEU A 265 -1.11 30.01 12.23
CA LEU A 265 -0.88 30.82 13.43
C LEU A 265 -1.84 32.00 13.50
N LYS A 266 -1.98 32.75 12.41
CA LYS A 266 -2.85 33.94 12.33
C LYS A 266 -4.31 33.62 12.60
N ASN A 267 -4.78 32.43 12.18
CA ASN A 267 -6.16 31.97 12.27
C ASN A 267 -6.41 31.00 13.43
N ASN A 268 -5.50 30.93 14.41
CA ASN A 268 -5.62 30.11 15.62
C ASN A 268 -5.94 28.62 15.36
N VAL A 269 -5.32 28.02 14.35
CA VAL A 269 -5.43 26.59 14.10
C VAL A 269 -4.83 25.83 15.30
N GLN A 270 -5.59 24.89 15.86
CA GLN A 270 -5.23 24.21 17.11
C GLN A 270 -4.00 23.30 16.96
N ARG A 271 -3.86 22.65 15.80
CA ARG A 271 -2.76 21.72 15.51
C ARG A 271 -2.33 21.79 14.05
N PHE A 272 -1.03 21.78 13.85
CA PHE A 272 -0.40 21.64 12.53
C PHE A 272 0.49 20.39 12.53
N VAL A 273 0.20 19.47 11.62
CA VAL A 273 0.96 18.20 11.48
C VAL A 273 1.66 18.24 10.13
N LEU A 274 2.99 18.30 10.15
CA LEU A 274 3.81 18.23 8.96
C LEU A 274 4.21 16.76 8.70
N ILE A 275 3.89 16.24 7.53
CA ILE A 275 4.39 14.96 7.08
C ILE A 275 5.78 15.18 6.49
N SER A 276 6.78 14.65 7.15
CA SER A 276 8.17 14.77 6.78
C SER A 276 8.78 13.41 6.43
N THR A 277 10.06 13.36 6.14
CA THR A 277 10.83 12.17 5.80
C THR A 277 12.00 12.01 6.77
N ASP A 278 12.44 10.77 7.01
CA ASP A 278 13.66 10.44 7.76
C ASP A 278 14.92 11.04 7.10
N LYS A 279 14.92 11.20 5.79
CA LYS A 279 16.03 11.86 5.07
C LYS A 279 16.20 13.34 5.40
N ALA A 280 15.22 13.97 6.02
CA ALA A 280 15.32 15.36 6.47
C ALA A 280 16.17 15.53 7.77
N TRP A 281 16.53 14.43 8.44
CA TRP A 281 17.36 14.44 9.65
C TRP A 281 18.85 14.54 9.35
N ASP A 282 19.30 14.14 8.16
CA ASP A 282 20.68 14.04 7.81
C ASP A 282 21.09 15.12 6.79
N VAL A 283 20.92 16.38 7.21
CA VAL A 283 21.25 17.55 6.36
C VAL A 283 22.77 17.68 6.11
N PHE A 284 23.59 16.85 6.78
CA PHE A 284 25.06 16.98 6.74
C PHE A 284 25.82 15.74 6.25
N SER A 285 25.17 14.62 5.98
CA SER A 285 25.91 13.39 5.66
C SER A 285 26.06 13.05 4.17
N GLU A 286 25.33 13.68 3.25
CA GLU A 286 25.44 13.34 1.82
C GLU A 286 25.26 14.54 0.87
N VAL A 287 25.87 15.68 1.18
CA VAL A 287 26.06 16.75 0.20
C VAL A 287 27.56 16.91 -0.07
N PHE A 288 28.23 15.78 -0.35
CA PHE A 288 29.52 15.78 -1.04
C PHE A 288 29.68 14.49 -1.84
#